data_b106f87bfd0c502efe1b583a00480b12
#
_entry.id   b106f87bfd0c502efe1b583a00480b12
#
_cell.length_a   1.000
_cell.length_b   1.000
_cell.length_c   1.000
_cell.angle_alpha   90.00
_cell.angle_beta   90.00
_cell.angle_gamma   90.00
#
_symmetry.space_group_name_H-M   'P 1'
#
loop_
_entity.id
_entity.type
_entity.pdbx_description
1 polymer ?
#
loop_
_entity_poly.entity_id
_entity_poly.type
_entity_poly.pdbx_seq_one_letter_code
_entity_poly.pdbx_strand_id
1 'polypeptide(L)'
;ADATTPIDKALQDGAAAMDYLRANAAELEIDPQQIAAVGFSAGGHLVASLGTLLPKAQRPNALVLGYAATLGAMWTVAGRQEPDLHALVDDDTPPTFLFATQGDALVPVKNSFVFADALADHSIPFALHIFPTGAHGISLATACTSGPEASRVNPATAQWLPMSVDFLQKLWGCLGVTAPDTELAAQLAAGPLSLN
;
A
#
# COMPACT_ATOMS: atom_id res chain seq x y z
N ALA A 1 -11.00 -12.01 -29.77
CA ALA A 1 -9.67 -11.41 -29.64
C ALA A 1 -9.48 -11.10 -28.17
N ASP A 2 -8.74 -11.96 -27.54
CA ASP A 2 -8.51 -11.92 -26.10
C ASP A 2 -7.32 -10.98 -25.83
N ALA A 3 -7.61 -9.69 -25.71
CA ALA A 3 -6.62 -8.73 -25.25
C ALA A 3 -6.74 -8.65 -23.74
N THR A 4 -6.15 -9.62 -23.03
CA THR A 4 -5.89 -9.47 -21.59
C THR A 4 -5.17 -8.15 -21.37
N THR A 5 -5.78 -7.25 -20.61
CA THR A 5 -5.19 -5.95 -20.32
C THR A 5 -3.91 -6.16 -19.49
N PRO A 6 -2.92 -5.26 -19.54
CA PRO A 6 -1.73 -5.37 -18.68
C PRO A 6 -2.05 -5.47 -17.18
N ILE A 7 -3.18 -4.90 -16.71
CA ILE A 7 -3.63 -5.03 -15.31
C ILE A 7 -4.13 -6.44 -15.03
N ASP A 8 -4.86 -7.09 -15.95
CA ASP A 8 -5.29 -8.49 -15.75
C ASP A 8 -4.09 -9.42 -15.57
N LYS A 9 -3.01 -9.21 -16.35
CA LYS A 9 -1.77 -9.96 -16.18
C LYS A 9 -1.10 -9.67 -14.85
N ALA A 10 -1.00 -8.40 -14.47
CA ALA A 10 -0.43 -8.00 -13.19
C ALA A 10 -1.24 -8.56 -12.01
N LEU A 11 -2.58 -8.59 -12.12
CA LEU A 11 -3.45 -9.18 -11.12
C LEU A 11 -3.22 -10.70 -11.01
N GLN A 12 -3.07 -11.41 -12.14
CA GLN A 12 -2.73 -12.84 -12.17
C GLN A 12 -1.35 -13.10 -11.54
N ASP A 13 -0.35 -12.28 -11.86
CA ASP A 13 0.99 -12.39 -11.28
C ASP A 13 0.95 -12.13 -9.77
N GLY A 14 0.18 -11.14 -9.32
CA GLY A 14 -0.03 -10.84 -7.91
C GLY A 14 -0.73 -11.97 -7.16
N ALA A 15 -1.77 -12.59 -7.77
CA ALA A 15 -2.44 -13.76 -7.22
C ALA A 15 -1.48 -14.96 -7.11
N ALA A 16 -0.69 -15.21 -8.15
CA ALA A 16 0.32 -16.28 -8.14
C ALA A 16 1.40 -16.03 -7.06
N ALA A 17 1.79 -14.78 -6.84
CA ALA A 17 2.71 -14.43 -5.76
C ALA A 17 2.11 -14.72 -4.37
N MET A 18 0.82 -14.41 -4.15
CA MET A 18 0.13 -14.74 -2.90
C MET A 18 0.03 -16.24 -2.68
N ASP A 19 -0.31 -17.01 -3.72
CA ASP A 19 -0.35 -18.47 -3.66
C ASP A 19 1.04 -19.05 -3.34
N TYR A 20 2.10 -18.53 -3.98
CA TYR A 20 3.49 -18.94 -3.73
C TYR A 20 3.92 -18.69 -2.28
N LEU A 21 3.67 -17.48 -1.76
CA LEU A 21 4.02 -17.12 -0.38
C LEU A 21 3.34 -18.04 0.63
N ARG A 22 2.06 -18.35 0.43
CA ARG A 22 1.32 -19.24 1.31
C ARG A 22 1.77 -20.69 1.22
N ALA A 23 2.01 -21.17 0.00
CA ALA A 23 2.48 -22.54 -0.22
C ALA A 23 3.88 -22.80 0.36
N ASN A 24 4.73 -21.78 0.42
CA ASN A 24 6.11 -21.88 0.89
C ASN A 24 6.32 -21.19 2.26
N ALA A 25 5.24 -20.89 3.00
CA ALA A 25 5.32 -20.12 4.23
C ALA A 25 6.30 -20.68 5.26
N ALA A 26 6.37 -22.00 5.40
CA ALA A 26 7.30 -22.66 6.31
C ALA A 26 8.77 -22.49 5.88
N GLU A 27 9.07 -22.58 4.57
CA GLU A 27 10.41 -22.39 4.03
C GLU A 27 10.86 -20.93 4.14
N LEU A 28 9.90 -20.02 3.93
CA LEU A 28 10.12 -18.56 4.00
C LEU A 28 10.11 -18.03 5.44
N GLU A 29 9.83 -18.88 6.42
CA GLU A 29 9.72 -18.50 7.83
C GLU A 29 8.72 -17.35 8.08
N ILE A 30 7.59 -17.35 7.33
CA ILE A 30 6.53 -16.35 7.47
C ILE A 30 5.22 -16.96 7.98
N ASP A 31 4.38 -16.12 8.59
CA ASP A 31 2.99 -16.51 8.92
C ASP A 31 2.11 -16.29 7.67
N PRO A 32 1.50 -17.35 7.10
CA PRO A 32 0.63 -17.22 5.92
C PRO A 32 -0.65 -16.43 6.19
N GLN A 33 -0.97 -16.13 7.46
CA GLN A 33 -2.10 -15.30 7.87
C GLN A 33 -1.70 -13.85 8.16
N GLN A 34 -0.43 -13.48 8.00
CA GLN A 34 0.10 -12.15 8.27
C GLN A 34 0.88 -11.59 7.07
N ILE A 35 0.30 -11.67 5.88
CA ILE A 35 0.90 -11.17 4.65
C ILE A 35 0.23 -9.85 4.26
N ALA A 36 0.97 -8.75 4.34
CA ALA A 36 0.52 -7.45 3.84
C ALA A 36 1.04 -7.21 2.42
N ALA A 37 0.20 -6.63 1.55
CA ALA A 37 0.63 -6.13 0.26
C ALA A 37 0.77 -4.60 0.30
N VAL A 38 1.87 -4.08 -0.24
CA VAL A 38 2.17 -2.64 -0.30
C VAL A 38 2.23 -2.20 -1.75
N GLY A 39 1.57 -1.11 -2.09
CA GLY A 39 1.59 -0.58 -3.44
C GLY A 39 1.40 0.93 -3.51
N PHE A 40 2.01 1.54 -4.52
CA PHE A 40 2.01 2.98 -4.75
C PHE A 40 1.45 3.31 -6.13
N SER A 41 0.67 4.37 -6.29
CA SER A 41 0.17 4.83 -7.58
C SER A 41 -0.56 3.69 -8.34
N ALA A 42 -0.09 3.32 -9.53
CA ALA A 42 -0.57 2.16 -10.29
C ALA A 42 -0.34 0.83 -9.55
N GLY A 43 0.77 0.69 -8.81
CA GLY A 43 1.00 -0.46 -7.92
C GLY A 43 0.02 -0.50 -6.75
N GLY A 44 -0.42 0.67 -6.27
CA GLY A 44 -1.51 0.79 -5.30
C GLY A 44 -2.86 0.34 -5.86
N HIS A 45 -3.13 0.62 -7.13
CA HIS A 45 -4.29 0.06 -7.83
C HIS A 45 -4.23 -1.47 -7.87
N LEU A 46 -3.07 -2.05 -8.23
CA LEU A 46 -2.90 -3.50 -8.24
C LEU A 46 -3.14 -4.10 -6.85
N VAL A 47 -2.56 -3.52 -5.80
CA VAL A 47 -2.74 -4.01 -4.42
C VAL A 47 -4.20 -3.89 -3.97
N ALA A 48 -4.88 -2.79 -4.28
CA ALA A 48 -6.32 -2.65 -4.03
C ALA A 48 -7.14 -3.70 -4.81
N SER A 49 -6.76 -3.98 -6.07
CA SER A 49 -7.40 -5.03 -6.89
C SER A 49 -7.20 -6.43 -6.31
N LEU A 50 -6.02 -6.73 -5.74
CA LEU A 50 -5.80 -8.00 -5.00
C LEU A 50 -6.76 -8.13 -3.82
N GLY A 51 -7.07 -7.03 -3.15
CA GLY A 51 -7.96 -7.00 -1.99
C GLY A 51 -9.45 -7.02 -2.33
N THR A 52 -9.85 -6.62 -3.55
CA THR A 52 -11.26 -6.46 -3.93
C THR A 52 -11.74 -7.44 -5.00
N LEU A 53 -10.85 -7.85 -5.93
CA LEU A 53 -11.23 -8.68 -7.08
C LEU A 53 -10.93 -10.17 -6.89
N LEU A 54 -9.95 -10.51 -6.05
CA LEU A 54 -9.60 -11.92 -5.83
C LEU A 54 -10.58 -12.61 -4.88
N PRO A 55 -10.72 -13.95 -4.98
CA PRO A 55 -11.37 -14.75 -3.95
C PRO A 55 -10.70 -14.53 -2.58
N LYS A 56 -11.47 -14.50 -1.50
CA LYS A 56 -10.99 -14.27 -0.12
C LYS A 56 -9.70 -15.03 0.22
N ALA A 57 -9.61 -16.29 -0.16
CA ALA A 57 -8.45 -17.15 0.16
C ALA A 57 -7.14 -16.69 -0.51
N GLN A 58 -7.23 -15.91 -1.60
CA GLN A 58 -6.07 -15.39 -2.32
C GLN A 58 -5.74 -13.93 -1.97
N ARG A 59 -6.67 -13.22 -1.29
CA ARG A 59 -6.44 -11.82 -0.88
C ARG A 59 -5.28 -11.74 0.12
N PRO A 60 -4.47 -10.66 0.10
CA PRO A 60 -3.57 -10.33 1.20
C PRO A 60 -4.33 -10.24 2.53
N ASN A 61 -3.63 -10.34 3.65
CA ASN A 61 -4.25 -10.22 4.98
C ASN A 61 -4.35 -8.76 5.45
N ALA A 62 -3.62 -7.85 4.81
CA ALA A 62 -3.75 -6.40 4.94
C ALA A 62 -3.24 -5.68 3.69
N LEU A 63 -3.69 -4.45 3.46
CA LEU A 63 -3.26 -3.60 2.34
C LEU A 63 -2.59 -2.33 2.86
N VAL A 64 -1.54 -1.88 2.19
CA VAL A 64 -0.92 -0.57 2.40
C VAL A 64 -0.92 0.17 1.07
N LEU A 65 -1.75 1.20 0.95
CA LEU A 65 -2.04 1.92 -0.28
C LEU A 65 -1.46 3.34 -0.23
N GLY A 66 -0.36 3.57 -0.93
CA GLY A 66 0.23 4.88 -1.06
C GLY A 66 -0.26 5.60 -2.32
N TYR A 67 -0.94 6.75 -2.17
CA TYR A 67 -1.46 7.56 -3.28
C TYR A 67 -1.97 6.70 -4.45
N ALA A 68 -2.73 5.66 -4.13
CA ALA A 68 -3.21 4.64 -5.06
C ALA A 68 -4.25 5.20 -6.04
N ALA A 69 -4.16 4.81 -7.31
CA ALA A 69 -5.09 5.21 -8.37
C ALA A 69 -6.31 4.28 -8.40
N THR A 70 -7.21 4.37 -7.42
CA THR A 70 -8.34 3.44 -7.22
C THR A 70 -9.58 3.78 -8.04
N LEU A 71 -9.66 4.98 -8.62
CA LEU A 71 -10.78 5.40 -9.48
C LEU A 71 -10.51 5.01 -10.95
N GLY A 72 -11.50 4.39 -11.59
CA GLY A 72 -11.44 3.98 -12.99
C GLY A 72 -11.14 5.14 -13.94
N ALA A 73 -11.65 6.35 -13.64
CA ALA A 73 -11.39 7.55 -14.42
C ALA A 73 -9.89 7.88 -14.56
N MET A 74 -9.05 7.46 -13.61
CA MET A 74 -7.59 7.66 -13.69
C MET A 74 -6.95 6.92 -14.88
N TRP A 75 -7.57 5.87 -15.34
CA TRP A 75 -7.05 4.98 -16.37
C TRP A 75 -7.49 5.36 -17.79
N THR A 76 -8.52 6.19 -17.93
CA THR A 76 -9.02 6.64 -19.23
C THR A 76 -7.98 7.44 -20.01
N VAL A 77 -7.09 8.18 -19.33
CA VAL A 77 -5.97 8.92 -19.94
C VAL A 77 -4.98 7.97 -20.63
N ALA A 78 -4.85 6.74 -20.12
CA ALA A 78 -4.04 5.68 -20.72
C ALA A 78 -4.81 4.84 -21.73
N GLY A 79 -6.02 5.26 -22.14
CA GLY A 79 -6.89 4.52 -23.07
C GLY A 79 -7.46 3.23 -22.48
N ARG A 80 -7.56 3.12 -21.14
CA ARG A 80 -8.00 1.93 -20.42
C ARG A 80 -9.33 2.19 -19.71
N GLN A 81 -10.10 1.12 -19.56
CA GLN A 81 -11.32 1.11 -18.76
C GLN A 81 -11.11 0.17 -17.58
N GLU A 82 -10.84 0.76 -16.42
CA GLU A 82 -10.70 0.03 -15.18
C GLU A 82 -11.90 0.35 -14.26
N PRO A 83 -12.32 -0.57 -13.41
CA PRO A 83 -13.42 -0.31 -12.48
C PRO A 83 -13.02 0.70 -11.40
N ASP A 84 -14.01 1.34 -10.81
CA ASP A 84 -13.85 2.05 -9.54
C ASP A 84 -13.72 1.02 -8.42
N LEU A 85 -12.52 0.84 -7.86
CA LEU A 85 -12.26 -0.23 -6.89
C LEU A 85 -13.01 -0.04 -5.57
N HIS A 86 -13.38 1.19 -5.20
CA HIS A 86 -14.20 1.43 -4.02
C HIS A 86 -15.59 0.80 -4.13
N ALA A 87 -16.15 0.69 -5.35
CA ALA A 87 -17.44 0.03 -5.59
C ALA A 87 -17.37 -1.51 -5.51
N LEU A 88 -16.17 -2.07 -5.37
CA LEU A 88 -15.89 -3.50 -5.27
C LEU A 88 -15.44 -3.92 -3.86
N VAL A 89 -15.41 -2.98 -2.93
CA VAL A 89 -15.18 -3.26 -1.51
C VAL A 89 -16.32 -4.12 -0.99
N ASP A 90 -16.01 -5.17 -0.27
CA ASP A 90 -16.93 -6.12 0.33
C ASP A 90 -16.49 -6.48 1.76
N ASP A 91 -17.28 -7.29 2.47
CA ASP A 91 -17.02 -7.69 3.85
C ASP A 91 -15.75 -8.54 4.04
N ASP A 92 -15.20 -9.07 2.93
CA ASP A 92 -13.95 -9.83 2.90
C ASP A 92 -12.75 -8.98 2.47
N THR A 93 -12.94 -7.68 2.20
CA THR A 93 -11.85 -6.76 1.88
C THR A 93 -10.90 -6.62 3.07
N PRO A 94 -9.57 -6.77 2.87
CA PRO A 94 -8.63 -6.74 3.98
C PRO A 94 -8.56 -5.39 4.68
N PRO A 95 -8.21 -5.37 5.98
CA PRO A 95 -7.84 -4.14 6.69
C PRO A 95 -6.81 -3.34 5.89
N THR A 96 -7.01 -2.01 5.79
CA THR A 96 -6.26 -1.19 4.86
C THR A 96 -5.67 0.05 5.51
N PHE A 97 -4.37 0.26 5.34
CA PHE A 97 -3.70 1.52 5.62
C PHE A 97 -3.60 2.33 4.33
N LEU A 98 -4.06 3.59 4.35
CA LEU A 98 -4.01 4.49 3.20
C LEU A 98 -3.21 5.74 3.55
N PHE A 99 -2.39 6.20 2.61
CA PHE A 99 -1.85 7.55 2.68
C PHE A 99 -1.80 8.21 1.31
N ALA A 100 -1.96 9.52 1.30
CA ALA A 100 -1.84 10.36 0.12
C ALA A 100 -1.37 11.76 0.52
N THR A 101 -1.02 12.59 -0.46
CA THR A 101 -0.69 13.99 -0.25
C THR A 101 -1.70 14.87 -0.97
N GLN A 102 -2.12 15.97 -0.33
CA GLN A 102 -3.05 16.92 -0.95
C GLN A 102 -2.43 17.61 -2.18
N GLY A 103 -1.11 17.73 -2.21
CA GLY A 103 -0.37 18.33 -3.34
C GLY A 103 -0.15 17.41 -4.54
N ASP A 104 -0.65 16.17 -4.51
CA ASP A 104 -0.54 15.25 -5.64
C ASP A 104 -1.43 15.72 -6.80
N ALA A 105 -0.81 16.19 -7.88
CA ALA A 105 -1.50 16.69 -9.06
C ALA A 105 -1.85 15.58 -10.07
N LEU A 106 -1.28 14.36 -9.90
CA LEU A 106 -1.50 13.25 -10.83
C LEU A 106 -2.59 12.29 -10.32
N VAL A 107 -2.53 11.91 -9.05
CA VAL A 107 -3.54 11.05 -8.42
C VAL A 107 -4.23 11.84 -7.31
N PRO A 108 -5.39 12.46 -7.59
CA PRO A 108 -6.10 13.26 -6.61
C PRO A 108 -6.43 12.46 -5.35
N VAL A 109 -6.27 13.11 -4.20
CA VAL A 109 -6.56 12.55 -2.88
C VAL A 109 -7.96 11.95 -2.74
N LYS A 110 -8.89 12.31 -3.62
CA LYS A 110 -10.22 11.73 -3.72
C LYS A 110 -10.19 10.20 -3.87
N ASN A 111 -9.18 9.64 -4.57
CA ASN A 111 -9.01 8.18 -4.67
C ASN A 111 -8.97 7.53 -3.29
N SER A 112 -8.18 8.10 -2.37
CA SER A 112 -8.07 7.57 -1.00
C SER A 112 -9.33 7.81 -0.18
N PHE A 113 -10.01 8.94 -0.35
CA PHE A 113 -11.23 9.25 0.40
C PHE A 113 -12.37 8.29 0.08
N VAL A 114 -12.67 8.08 -1.21
CA VAL A 114 -13.79 7.21 -1.59
C VAL A 114 -13.53 5.75 -1.27
N PHE A 115 -12.26 5.31 -1.31
CA PHE A 115 -11.91 3.95 -0.92
C PHE A 115 -12.03 3.76 0.60
N ALA A 116 -11.59 4.74 1.40
CA ALA A 116 -11.75 4.71 2.85
C ALA A 116 -13.22 4.78 3.30
N ASP A 117 -14.05 5.56 2.59
CA ASP A 117 -15.49 5.64 2.81
C ASP A 117 -16.16 4.28 2.60
N ALA A 118 -15.83 3.60 1.48
CA ALA A 118 -16.33 2.25 1.22
C ALA A 118 -15.87 1.23 2.28
N LEU A 119 -14.63 1.32 2.77
CA LEU A 119 -14.17 0.47 3.88
C LEU A 119 -14.98 0.71 5.15
N ALA A 120 -15.33 1.98 5.44
CA ALA A 120 -16.16 2.35 6.60
C ALA A 120 -17.58 1.77 6.47
N ASP A 121 -18.20 1.85 5.29
CA ASP A 121 -19.52 1.29 5.02
C ASP A 121 -19.59 -0.23 5.29
N HIS A 122 -18.50 -0.95 5.01
CA HIS A 122 -18.34 -2.37 5.28
C HIS A 122 -17.76 -2.70 6.67
N SER A 123 -17.55 -1.69 7.52
CA SER A 123 -16.94 -1.86 8.85
C SER A 123 -15.56 -2.53 8.83
N ILE A 124 -14.81 -2.39 7.73
CA ILE A 124 -13.46 -2.89 7.59
C ILE A 124 -12.49 -1.96 8.34
N PRO A 125 -11.59 -2.47 9.18
CA PRO A 125 -10.59 -1.65 9.87
C PRO A 125 -9.68 -0.92 8.87
N PHE A 126 -9.55 0.40 9.02
CA PHE A 126 -8.61 1.17 8.20
C PHE A 126 -7.97 2.33 8.97
N ALA A 127 -6.86 2.83 8.41
CA ALA A 127 -6.26 4.11 8.78
C ALA A 127 -6.06 4.94 7.51
N LEU A 128 -6.42 6.22 7.55
CA LEU A 128 -6.26 7.15 6.43
C LEU A 128 -5.43 8.36 6.87
N HIS A 129 -4.31 8.61 6.18
CA HIS A 129 -3.42 9.74 6.44
C HIS A 129 -3.27 10.61 5.21
N ILE A 130 -3.69 11.86 5.30
CA ILE A 130 -3.54 12.85 4.23
C ILE A 130 -2.53 13.90 4.68
N PHE A 131 -1.39 13.92 3.99
CA PHE A 131 -0.35 14.92 4.24
C PHE A 131 -0.62 16.17 3.38
N PRO A 132 -0.42 17.38 3.92
CA PRO A 132 -0.77 18.61 3.21
C PRO A 132 0.12 18.87 2.00
N THR A 133 1.35 18.38 2.01
CA THR A 133 2.33 18.62 0.94
C THR A 133 3.01 17.34 0.49
N GLY A 134 3.39 17.30 -0.77
CA GLY A 134 4.09 16.20 -1.41
C GLY A 134 3.63 16.04 -2.87
N ALA A 135 4.58 15.81 -3.77
CA ALA A 135 4.29 15.51 -5.16
C ALA A 135 3.94 14.04 -5.35
N HIS A 136 3.40 13.69 -6.51
CA HIS A 136 3.19 12.29 -6.89
C HIS A 136 4.52 11.51 -6.90
N GLY A 137 4.47 10.24 -6.50
CA GLY A 137 5.64 9.37 -6.53
C GLY A 137 6.62 9.61 -5.38
N ILE A 138 6.13 10.17 -4.26
CA ILE A 138 6.97 10.51 -3.09
C ILE A 138 7.62 9.29 -2.41
N SER A 139 7.09 8.08 -2.61
CA SER A 139 7.63 6.82 -2.05
C SER A 139 7.88 6.92 -0.54
N LEU A 140 9.09 6.65 -0.07
CA LEU A 140 9.45 6.79 1.36
C LEU A 140 9.58 8.24 1.81
N ALA A 141 9.51 9.21 0.89
CA ALA A 141 9.68 10.64 1.17
C ALA A 141 11.03 11.00 1.81
N THR A 142 12.05 10.18 1.59
CA THR A 142 13.41 10.33 2.12
C THR A 142 14.42 10.64 1.02
N ALA A 143 15.61 11.12 1.40
CA ALA A 143 16.68 11.40 0.44
C ALA A 143 17.10 10.15 -0.37
N CYS A 144 17.02 8.96 0.21
CA CYS A 144 17.34 7.71 -0.49
C CYS A 144 16.42 7.40 -1.66
N THR A 145 15.15 7.85 -1.62
CA THR A 145 14.15 7.56 -2.65
C THR A 145 13.78 8.75 -3.52
N SER A 146 14.26 9.95 -3.17
CA SER A 146 13.96 11.18 -3.92
C SER A 146 14.79 11.34 -5.19
N GLY A 147 15.89 10.60 -5.34
CA GLY A 147 16.85 10.83 -6.42
C GLY A 147 17.37 12.28 -6.38
N PRO A 148 17.54 12.94 -7.54
CA PRO A 148 17.97 14.33 -7.60
C PRO A 148 16.90 15.35 -7.18
N GLU A 149 15.65 14.90 -6.93
CA GLU A 149 14.51 15.78 -6.66
C GLU A 149 14.34 16.01 -5.16
N ALA A 150 15.06 17.00 -4.61
CA ALA A 150 14.96 17.39 -3.20
C ALA A 150 13.50 17.71 -2.75
N SER A 151 12.63 18.12 -3.68
CA SER A 151 11.21 18.38 -3.43
C SER A 151 10.41 17.15 -2.99
N ARG A 152 10.95 15.95 -3.22
CA ARG A 152 10.35 14.69 -2.77
C ARG A 152 10.80 14.28 -1.37
N VAL A 153 11.73 14.99 -0.76
CA VAL A 153 12.10 14.77 0.65
C VAL A 153 11.09 15.49 1.53
N ASN A 154 10.31 14.72 2.28
CA ASN A 154 9.27 15.26 3.16
C ASN A 154 9.20 14.47 4.46
N PRO A 155 9.84 14.94 5.54
CA PRO A 155 9.89 14.21 6.81
C PRO A 155 8.52 13.95 7.43
N ALA A 156 7.53 14.84 7.20
CA ALA A 156 6.18 14.62 7.68
C ALA A 156 5.52 13.46 6.95
N THR A 157 5.62 13.43 5.62
CA THR A 157 5.08 12.32 4.83
C THR A 157 5.83 11.02 5.07
N ALA A 158 7.15 11.05 5.33
CA ALA A 158 7.95 9.86 5.65
C ALA A 158 7.42 9.07 6.87
N GLN A 159 6.62 9.71 7.72
CA GLN A 159 5.97 9.05 8.86
C GLN A 159 4.94 7.98 8.45
N TRP A 160 4.52 7.94 7.19
CA TRP A 160 3.58 6.91 6.73
C TRP A 160 4.10 5.49 7.00
N LEU A 161 5.40 5.26 6.84
CA LEU A 161 5.99 3.93 7.01
C LEU A 161 5.89 3.44 8.47
N PRO A 162 6.41 4.14 9.50
CA PRO A 162 6.21 3.72 10.88
C PRO A 162 4.72 3.68 11.28
N MET A 163 3.88 4.56 10.75
CA MET A 163 2.43 4.51 11.00
C MET A 163 1.79 3.24 10.41
N SER A 164 2.19 2.81 9.21
CA SER A 164 1.69 1.57 8.62
C SER A 164 2.15 0.34 9.40
N VAL A 165 3.36 0.33 9.90
CA VAL A 165 3.88 -0.75 10.77
C VAL A 165 3.09 -0.80 12.07
N ASP A 166 2.83 0.34 12.72
CA ASP A 166 2.00 0.41 13.94
C ASP A 166 0.56 -0.09 13.68
N PHE A 167 -0.02 0.25 12.53
CA PHE A 167 -1.32 -0.27 12.11
C PHE A 167 -1.31 -1.80 12.00
N LEU A 168 -0.32 -2.38 11.31
CA LEU A 168 -0.19 -3.84 11.16
C LEU A 168 0.07 -4.54 12.52
N GLN A 169 0.86 -3.93 13.39
CA GLN A 169 1.09 -4.45 14.74
C GLN A 169 -0.18 -4.47 15.58
N LYS A 170 -1.06 -3.47 15.43
CA LYS A 170 -2.36 -3.46 16.12
C LYS A 170 -3.33 -4.51 15.58
N LEU A 171 -3.24 -4.84 14.29
CA LEU A 171 -4.06 -5.90 13.69
C LEU A 171 -3.62 -7.30 14.14
N TRP A 172 -2.31 -7.54 14.19
CA TRP A 172 -1.75 -8.89 14.35
C TRP A 172 -1.04 -9.13 15.68
N GLY A 173 -0.98 -8.11 16.54
CA GLY A 173 -0.14 -8.15 17.71
C GLY A 173 1.33 -7.92 17.34
N CYS A 174 2.25 -8.52 18.07
CA CYS A 174 3.68 -8.40 17.72
C CYS A 174 3.92 -9.04 16.35
N LEU A 175 4.45 -8.26 15.39
CA LEU A 175 4.85 -8.75 14.08
C LEU A 175 6.07 -9.66 14.22
N GLY A 176 6.12 -10.72 14.92
CA GLY A 176 7.20 -11.72 14.95
C GLY A 176 8.66 -11.26 14.75
N VAL A 177 8.87 -9.98 14.58
CA VAL A 177 10.16 -9.32 14.51
C VAL A 177 10.67 -9.34 15.95
N THR A 178 11.58 -10.22 16.26
CA THR A 178 12.43 -10.06 17.45
C THR A 178 12.84 -8.60 17.49
N ALA A 179 12.65 -7.95 18.66
CA ALA A 179 12.95 -6.54 18.87
C ALA A 179 14.19 -6.17 18.05
N PRO A 180 14.15 -5.08 17.24
CA PRO A 180 15.28 -4.72 16.42
C PRO A 180 16.51 -4.73 17.31
N ASP A 181 17.59 -5.31 16.79
CA ASP A 181 18.89 -5.28 17.45
C ASP A 181 19.01 -3.91 18.10
N THR A 182 19.22 -3.86 19.40
CA THR A 182 19.20 -2.62 20.18
C THR A 182 20.14 -1.56 19.58
N GLU A 183 21.13 -2.00 18.83
CA GLU A 183 22.06 -1.19 18.07
C GLU A 183 21.40 -0.52 16.84
N LEU A 184 20.55 -1.22 16.08
CA LEU A 184 19.83 -0.65 14.95
C LEU A 184 18.73 0.32 15.42
N ALA A 185 18.03 0.00 16.51
CA ALA A 185 17.04 0.89 17.11
C ALA A 185 17.69 2.18 17.64
N ALA A 186 18.88 2.08 18.25
CA ALA A 186 19.65 3.23 18.70
C ALA A 186 20.18 4.07 17.53
N GLN A 187 20.61 3.44 16.43
CA GLN A 187 21.04 4.14 15.21
C GLN A 187 19.87 4.86 14.53
N LEU A 188 18.68 4.25 14.47
CA LEU A 188 17.48 4.87 13.93
C LEU A 188 16.96 6.02 14.82
N ALA A 189 17.11 5.91 16.15
CA ALA A 189 16.75 6.95 17.09
C ALA A 189 17.76 8.11 17.14
N ALA A 190 19.02 7.88 16.78
CA ALA A 190 20.09 8.89 16.78
C ALA A 190 20.02 9.87 15.60
N GLY A 191 19.09 9.69 14.65
CA GLY A 191 18.93 10.56 13.48
C GLY A 191 19.89 10.20 12.33
N PRO A 192 19.89 10.98 11.24
CA PRO A 192 20.61 10.60 10.03
C PRO A 192 22.09 10.44 10.30
N LEU A 193 22.65 9.32 9.85
CA LEU A 193 24.08 9.08 9.84
C LEU A 193 24.76 10.27 9.17
N SER A 194 25.57 11.01 9.94
CA SER A 194 26.49 11.98 9.36
C SER A 194 27.53 11.21 8.55
N LEU A 195 27.33 11.17 7.24
CA LEU A 195 28.37 10.73 6.32
C LEU A 195 29.46 11.81 6.33
N ASN A 196 30.56 11.52 6.99
CA ASN A 196 31.83 12.23 6.78
C ASN A 196 32.48 11.79 5.48
#